data_2f42e0a1a35da998ea9f07bad6a273a5
#
_entry.id   2f42e0a1a35da998ea9f07bad6a273a5
#
_cell.length_a   1.000
_cell.length_b   1.000
_cell.length_c   1.000
_cell.angle_alpha   90.00
_cell.angle_beta   90.00
_cell.angle_gamma   90.00
#
_symmetry.space_group_name_H-M   'P 1'
#
loop_
_entity.id
_entity.type
_entity.pdbx_description
1 polymer ?
#
loop_
_entity_poly.entity_id
_entity_poly.type
_entity_poly.pdbx_seq_one_letter_code
_entity_poly.pdbx_strand_id
1 'polypeptide(L)'
;MVAAKPLVAAALIGLVFTSTAGAAVVDAPAVRITAADQAKARAALLRRSDFGAGWLGGPIKTSPLSPPNCPGFDPKESDLVVTGHADARYTTPGFELDQDVQVMKNEADVQTDFARSVSPKLARCLAYQLAKLKNVLAVRVVRMPFPPTGSVSAVYRAVLDVQTPRGRGTLLSDYVFFGQGRVEYEFTLIAPLGARDQLTKFEQGLAQILLRRSASGTA
;
A
#
# COMPACT_ATOMS: atom_id res chain seq x y z
N MET A 1 -20.76 -13.51 39.89
CA MET A 1 -19.36 -13.05 39.78
C MET A 1 -18.95 -13.32 38.32
N VAL A 2 -19.01 -12.31 37.45
CA VAL A 2 -18.63 -12.41 36.03
C VAL A 2 -17.19 -11.99 35.95
N ALA A 3 -16.30 -12.92 35.60
CA ALA A 3 -14.87 -12.66 35.44
C ALA A 3 -14.66 -11.85 34.14
N ALA A 4 -14.24 -10.60 34.27
CA ALA A 4 -13.81 -9.76 33.19
C ALA A 4 -12.55 -10.34 32.54
N LYS A 5 -12.63 -10.76 31.27
CA LYS A 5 -11.47 -11.11 30.47
C LYS A 5 -10.66 -9.85 30.15
N PRO A 6 -9.34 -9.86 30.36
CA PRO A 6 -8.53 -8.69 30.02
C PRO A 6 -8.50 -8.50 28.50
N LEU A 7 -8.83 -7.28 28.07
CA LEU A 7 -8.61 -6.77 26.73
C LEU A 7 -7.11 -6.84 26.40
N VAL A 8 -6.78 -7.68 25.45
CA VAL A 8 -5.43 -7.83 24.91
C VAL A 8 -5.19 -6.66 23.94
N ALA A 9 -4.58 -5.60 24.43
CA ALA A 9 -4.04 -4.56 23.58
C ALA A 9 -2.90 -5.15 22.75
N ALA A 10 -3.15 -5.41 21.48
CA ALA A 10 -2.11 -5.76 20.52
C ALA A 10 -1.27 -4.50 20.27
N ALA A 11 -0.03 -4.50 20.77
CA ALA A 11 0.97 -3.52 20.35
C ALA A 11 1.34 -3.85 18.89
N LEU A 12 0.71 -3.17 17.95
CA LEU A 12 1.11 -3.17 16.55
C LEU A 12 2.45 -2.44 16.46
N ILE A 13 3.45 -3.15 15.99
CA ILE A 13 4.77 -2.59 15.69
C ILE A 13 4.58 -1.77 14.42
N GLY A 14 4.53 -0.45 14.56
CA GLY A 14 4.57 0.45 13.42
C GLY A 14 5.84 0.18 12.61
N LEU A 15 5.68 -0.36 11.43
CA LEU A 15 6.75 -0.59 10.46
C LEU A 15 7.11 0.75 9.81
N VAL A 16 7.92 1.55 10.50
CA VAL A 16 8.48 2.78 9.94
C VAL A 16 9.65 2.38 9.05
N PHE A 17 9.49 2.55 7.75
CA PHE A 17 10.59 2.47 6.80
C PHE A 17 11.52 3.67 7.00
N THR A 18 12.52 3.54 7.86
CA THR A 18 13.62 4.51 7.90
C THR A 18 14.68 4.10 6.89
N SER A 19 14.71 4.77 5.75
CA SER A 19 15.75 4.61 4.73
C SER A 19 17.07 5.14 5.27
N THR A 20 17.99 4.25 5.62
CA THR A 20 19.39 4.60 5.86
C THR A 20 20.09 4.81 4.52
N ALA A 21 20.64 5.99 4.35
CA ALA A 21 21.31 6.46 3.15
C ALA A 21 22.55 5.64 2.81
N GLY A 22 22.43 4.88 1.74
CA GLY A 22 23.53 4.45 0.88
C GLY A 22 23.06 4.75 -0.53
N ALA A 23 23.50 5.88 -1.10
CA ALA A 23 22.91 6.46 -2.30
C ALA A 23 23.29 5.64 -3.54
N ALA A 24 22.50 4.61 -3.86
CA ALA A 24 22.22 4.35 -5.26
C ALA A 24 21.22 5.44 -5.69
N VAL A 25 21.48 6.12 -6.79
CA VAL A 25 20.55 7.08 -7.39
C VAL A 25 19.31 6.26 -7.76
N VAL A 26 18.25 6.36 -6.95
CA VAL A 26 16.98 5.73 -7.26
C VAL A 26 16.40 6.53 -8.42
N ASP A 27 16.03 5.86 -9.48
CA ASP A 27 15.45 6.46 -10.69
C ASP A 27 13.98 6.82 -10.42
N ALA A 28 13.77 7.84 -9.56
CA ALA A 28 12.46 8.26 -9.07
C ALA A 28 11.76 9.19 -10.07
N PRO A 29 10.41 9.24 -10.09
CA PRO A 29 9.65 10.11 -10.95
C PRO A 29 9.88 11.59 -10.62
N ALA A 30 9.75 12.45 -11.63
CA ALA A 30 9.78 13.88 -11.43
C ALA A 30 8.51 14.36 -10.72
N VAL A 31 8.66 15.13 -9.65
CA VAL A 31 7.51 15.66 -8.88
C VAL A 31 7.25 17.11 -9.28
N ARG A 32 6.07 17.38 -9.87
CA ARG A 32 5.63 18.72 -10.33
C ARG A 32 4.20 18.99 -9.86
N ILE A 33 4.03 19.18 -8.57
CA ILE A 33 2.71 19.31 -7.93
C ILE A 33 1.95 20.52 -8.48
N THR A 34 0.70 20.30 -8.91
CA THR A 34 -0.28 21.33 -9.20
C THR A 34 -1.35 21.38 -8.12
N ALA A 35 -1.95 22.55 -7.87
CA ALA A 35 -2.99 22.67 -6.85
C ALA A 35 -4.22 21.79 -7.16
N ALA A 36 -4.60 21.69 -8.43
CA ALA A 36 -5.74 20.88 -8.88
C ALA A 36 -5.48 19.38 -8.69
N ASP A 37 -4.31 18.88 -9.12
CA ASP A 37 -3.97 17.46 -9.01
C ASP A 37 -3.68 17.07 -7.54
N GLN A 38 -3.15 18.00 -6.73
CA GLN A 38 -3.00 17.79 -5.30
C GLN A 38 -4.35 17.69 -4.59
N ALA A 39 -5.33 18.50 -4.97
CA ALA A 39 -6.69 18.38 -4.47
C ALA A 39 -7.32 17.05 -4.90
N LYS A 40 -7.09 16.63 -6.15
CA LYS A 40 -7.54 15.35 -6.68
C LYS A 40 -6.92 14.16 -5.92
N ALA A 41 -5.61 14.16 -5.68
CA ALA A 41 -4.95 13.11 -4.91
C ALA A 41 -5.56 12.97 -3.50
N ARG A 42 -5.78 14.10 -2.80
CA ARG A 42 -6.42 14.11 -1.47
C ARG A 42 -7.86 13.62 -1.49
N ALA A 43 -8.64 13.99 -2.51
CA ALA A 43 -10.03 13.56 -2.65
C ALA A 43 -10.15 12.07 -2.98
N ALA A 44 -9.11 11.49 -3.60
CA ALA A 44 -9.00 10.08 -3.95
C ALA A 44 -8.56 9.18 -2.77
N LEU A 45 -8.19 9.74 -1.62
CA LEU A 45 -7.92 8.94 -0.43
C LEU A 45 -9.20 8.26 0.10
N LEU A 46 -9.03 7.08 0.68
CA LEU A 46 -10.06 6.47 1.52
C LEU A 46 -10.43 7.42 2.66
N ARG A 47 -11.62 7.28 3.18
CA ARG A 47 -12.13 8.06 4.32
C ARG A 47 -12.47 7.11 5.45
N ARG A 48 -12.41 7.58 6.68
CA ARG A 48 -12.80 6.73 7.83
C ARG A 48 -14.22 6.16 7.70
N SER A 49 -15.12 6.89 7.02
CA SER A 49 -16.48 6.42 6.72
C SER A 49 -16.55 5.27 5.71
N ASP A 50 -15.49 4.98 4.98
CA ASP A 50 -15.41 3.86 4.03
C ASP A 50 -15.18 2.54 4.76
N PHE A 51 -14.82 2.60 6.04
CA PHE A 51 -14.58 1.45 6.90
C PHE A 51 -15.74 1.26 7.88
N GLY A 52 -15.83 0.07 8.45
CA GLY A 52 -16.75 -0.19 9.57
C GLY A 52 -16.32 0.54 10.86
N ALA A 53 -17.13 0.39 11.90
CA ALA A 53 -16.81 0.96 13.22
C ALA A 53 -15.46 0.42 13.76
N GLY A 54 -14.76 1.25 14.52
CA GLY A 54 -13.51 0.88 15.20
C GLY A 54 -12.22 1.23 14.43
N TRP A 55 -12.32 1.67 13.18
CA TRP A 55 -11.15 2.19 12.46
C TRP A 55 -10.81 3.61 12.89
N LEU A 56 -9.51 3.87 13.06
CA LEU A 56 -8.92 5.16 13.40
C LEU A 56 -7.95 5.56 12.29
N GLY A 57 -7.67 6.86 12.14
CA GLY A 57 -6.71 7.36 11.18
C GLY A 57 -7.31 8.33 10.16
N GLY A 58 -6.56 8.58 9.10
CA GLY A 58 -6.87 9.54 8.04
C GLY A 58 -5.63 9.95 7.25
N PRO A 59 -5.70 11.06 6.50
CA PRO A 59 -4.54 11.59 5.77
C PRO A 59 -3.36 11.85 6.69
N ILE A 60 -2.16 11.54 6.21
CA ILE A 60 -0.89 11.78 6.90
C ILE A 60 -0.01 12.71 6.06
N LYS A 61 1.14 13.11 6.62
CA LYS A 61 2.15 13.85 5.85
C LYS A 61 2.67 12.94 4.75
N THR A 62 2.63 13.45 3.53
CA THR A 62 3.09 12.73 2.34
C THR A 62 4.58 12.40 2.44
N SER A 63 4.90 11.14 2.17
CA SER A 63 6.27 10.65 2.10
C SER A 63 6.93 11.04 0.77
N PRO A 64 8.25 11.18 0.70
CA PRO A 64 8.93 11.30 -0.59
C PRO A 64 8.70 10.07 -1.45
N LEU A 65 8.42 10.26 -2.73
CA LEU A 65 8.33 9.16 -3.70
C LEU A 65 9.72 8.52 -3.83
N SER A 66 9.78 7.23 -3.60
CA SER A 66 11.02 6.47 -3.68
C SER A 66 10.69 5.03 -4.10
N PRO A 67 10.96 4.67 -5.36
CA PRO A 67 10.78 3.31 -5.81
C PRO A 67 11.54 2.32 -4.92
N PRO A 68 11.04 1.09 -4.76
CA PRO A 68 11.73 0.07 -3.98
C PRO A 68 13.12 -0.19 -4.55
N ASN A 69 14.17 0.01 -3.75
CA ASN A 69 15.55 -0.27 -4.16
C ASN A 69 15.92 -1.72 -3.81
N CYS A 70 15.99 -2.56 -4.83
CA CYS A 70 16.32 -3.97 -4.69
C CYS A 70 17.27 -4.43 -5.78
N PRO A 71 18.16 -5.41 -5.49
CA PRO A 71 19.02 -6.00 -6.52
C PRO A 71 18.21 -6.54 -7.70
N GLY A 72 18.48 -6.03 -8.90
CA GLY A 72 17.85 -6.45 -10.15
C GLY A 72 16.41 -5.98 -10.36
N PHE A 73 15.90 -5.05 -9.53
CA PHE A 73 14.64 -4.36 -9.73
C PHE A 73 14.91 -2.84 -9.79
N ASP A 74 14.66 -2.27 -10.94
CA ASP A 74 14.84 -0.85 -11.25
C ASP A 74 13.76 -0.47 -12.28
N PRO A 75 12.62 0.07 -11.84
CA PRO A 75 11.47 0.33 -12.70
C PRO A 75 11.67 1.49 -13.69
N LYS A 76 12.74 2.30 -13.56
CA LYS A 76 13.03 3.42 -14.48
C LYS A 76 11.90 4.44 -14.53
N GLU A 77 11.75 5.21 -13.48
CA GLU A 77 10.63 6.15 -13.33
C GLU A 77 10.99 7.61 -13.63
N SER A 78 12.26 7.94 -13.91
CA SER A 78 12.72 9.34 -14.08
C SER A 78 12.09 10.10 -15.25
N ASP A 79 11.50 9.41 -16.20
CA ASP A 79 10.72 9.99 -17.32
C ASP A 79 9.23 10.21 -17.00
N LEU A 80 8.77 9.70 -15.85
CA LEU A 80 7.41 9.88 -15.38
C LEU A 80 7.27 11.18 -14.58
N VAL A 81 6.05 11.72 -14.54
CA VAL A 81 5.78 12.98 -13.82
C VAL A 81 4.56 12.84 -12.93
N VAL A 82 4.78 12.94 -11.62
CA VAL A 82 3.73 13.01 -10.60
C VAL A 82 3.33 14.47 -10.38
N THR A 83 2.04 14.76 -10.51
CA THR A 83 1.46 16.11 -10.41
C THR A 83 0.60 16.32 -9.17
N GLY A 84 0.25 15.24 -8.46
CA GLY A 84 -0.42 15.25 -7.16
C GLY A 84 -0.07 13.99 -6.37
N HIS A 85 0.07 14.08 -5.05
CA HIS A 85 0.44 12.96 -4.21
C HIS A 85 -0.15 13.09 -2.80
N ALA A 86 -0.76 12.04 -2.28
CA ALA A 86 -1.38 12.05 -0.96
C ALA A 86 -1.31 10.67 -0.30
N ASP A 87 -1.04 10.67 1.01
CA ASP A 87 -0.96 9.47 1.84
C ASP A 87 -2.03 9.46 2.92
N ALA A 88 -2.48 8.28 3.29
CA ALA A 88 -3.33 8.06 4.45
C ALA A 88 -2.94 6.79 5.19
N ARG A 89 -3.22 6.76 6.49
CA ARG A 89 -3.05 5.57 7.34
C ARG A 89 -4.28 5.33 8.17
N TYR A 90 -4.69 4.08 8.26
CA TYR A 90 -5.82 3.64 9.06
C TYR A 90 -5.45 2.40 9.86
N THR A 91 -5.94 2.33 11.09
CA THR A 91 -5.68 1.20 11.99
C THR A 91 -6.95 0.78 12.72
N THR A 92 -7.05 -0.51 13.01
CA THR A 92 -8.00 -1.09 13.95
C THR A 92 -7.30 -2.28 14.64
N PRO A 93 -7.78 -2.79 15.79
CA PRO A 93 -7.11 -3.92 16.45
C PRO A 93 -6.85 -5.09 15.50
N GLY A 94 -5.57 -5.37 15.25
CA GLY A 94 -5.10 -6.45 14.37
C GLY A 94 -4.94 -6.09 12.90
N PHE A 95 -5.33 -4.88 12.46
CA PHE A 95 -5.21 -4.45 11.07
C PHE A 95 -4.58 -3.08 10.96
N GLU A 96 -3.76 -2.91 9.92
CA GLU A 96 -3.20 -1.62 9.52
C GLU A 96 -3.34 -1.49 8.00
N LEU A 97 -3.75 -0.32 7.53
CA LEU A 97 -3.82 0.02 6.12
C LEU A 97 -3.06 1.34 5.89
N ASP A 98 -2.06 1.28 5.04
CA ASP A 98 -1.39 2.44 4.46
C ASP A 98 -1.87 2.61 3.02
N GLN A 99 -2.17 3.84 2.63
CA GLN A 99 -2.57 4.18 1.28
C GLN A 99 -1.68 5.29 0.73
N ASP A 100 -1.23 5.10 -0.51
CA ASP A 100 -0.60 6.09 -1.37
C ASP A 100 -1.49 6.34 -2.59
N VAL A 101 -1.64 7.60 -2.98
CA VAL A 101 -2.38 8.01 -4.18
C VAL A 101 -1.53 9.00 -4.96
N GLN A 102 -1.24 8.68 -6.20
CA GLN A 102 -0.51 9.52 -7.12
C GLN A 102 -1.40 9.96 -8.29
N VAL A 103 -1.29 11.23 -8.67
CA VAL A 103 -1.88 11.73 -9.92
C VAL A 103 -0.74 11.95 -10.90
N MET A 104 -0.75 11.17 -11.95
CA MET A 104 0.25 11.25 -13.02
C MET A 104 -0.08 12.38 -14.00
N LYS A 105 0.91 12.86 -14.75
CA LYS A 105 0.73 13.89 -15.77
C LYS A 105 -0.32 13.50 -16.81
N ASN A 106 -0.34 12.24 -17.20
CA ASN A 106 -1.30 11.69 -18.17
C ASN A 106 -1.55 10.20 -17.89
N GLU A 107 -2.55 9.62 -18.56
CA GLU A 107 -2.92 8.21 -18.39
C GLU A 107 -1.84 7.25 -18.91
N ALA A 108 -1.09 7.65 -19.95
CA ALA A 108 -0.01 6.81 -20.46
C ALA A 108 1.13 6.63 -19.45
N ASP A 109 1.37 7.64 -18.59
CA ASP A 109 2.33 7.53 -17.50
C ASP A 109 1.89 6.45 -16.48
N VAL A 110 0.58 6.37 -16.16
CA VAL A 110 0.00 5.31 -15.30
C VAL A 110 0.25 3.92 -15.88
N GLN A 111 -0.03 3.74 -17.18
CA GLN A 111 0.20 2.45 -17.87
C GLN A 111 1.68 2.08 -17.88
N THR A 112 2.53 3.07 -18.09
CA THR A 112 3.99 2.89 -18.17
C THR A 112 4.56 2.53 -16.81
N ASP A 113 4.19 3.26 -15.77
CA ASP A 113 4.63 2.97 -14.41
C ASP A 113 4.18 1.57 -13.97
N PHE A 114 2.90 1.28 -14.11
CA PHE A 114 2.37 -0.02 -13.76
C PHE A 114 3.10 -1.18 -14.48
N ALA A 115 3.36 -1.04 -15.79
CA ALA A 115 4.06 -2.06 -16.56
C ALA A 115 5.50 -2.30 -16.09
N ARG A 116 6.17 -1.26 -15.60
CA ARG A 116 7.56 -1.32 -15.10
C ARG A 116 7.61 -1.81 -13.65
N SER A 117 6.76 -1.26 -12.79
CA SER A 117 6.77 -1.51 -11.34
C SER A 117 6.10 -2.83 -11.00
N VAL A 118 4.96 -3.17 -11.63
CA VAL A 118 4.23 -4.42 -11.39
C VAL A 118 4.73 -5.55 -12.28
N SER A 119 5.92 -6.03 -12.01
CA SER A 119 6.58 -7.10 -12.76
C SER A 119 6.84 -8.33 -11.87
N PRO A 120 7.18 -9.51 -12.43
CA PRO A 120 7.60 -10.66 -11.63
C PRO A 120 8.78 -10.39 -10.70
N LYS A 121 9.58 -9.35 -10.98
CA LYS A 121 10.69 -8.92 -10.14
C LYS A 121 10.21 -8.23 -8.86
N LEU A 122 9.03 -7.58 -8.87
CA LEU A 122 8.47 -6.90 -7.70
C LEU A 122 8.28 -7.87 -6.53
N ALA A 123 7.75 -9.08 -6.75
CA ALA A 123 7.58 -10.06 -5.68
C ALA A 123 8.91 -10.37 -4.97
N ARG A 124 10.00 -10.50 -5.72
CA ARG A 124 11.35 -10.72 -5.15
C ARG A 124 11.87 -9.50 -4.42
N CYS A 125 11.59 -8.32 -4.95
CA CYS A 125 11.96 -7.05 -4.31
C CYS A 125 11.23 -6.88 -2.98
N LEU A 126 9.92 -7.07 -2.94
CA LEU A 126 9.13 -7.03 -1.71
C LEU A 126 9.66 -8.04 -0.68
N ALA A 127 9.91 -9.28 -1.10
CA ALA A 127 10.49 -10.30 -0.22
C ALA A 127 11.85 -9.87 0.34
N TYR A 128 12.72 -9.30 -0.49
CA TYR A 128 14.02 -8.80 -0.07
C TYR A 128 13.93 -7.65 0.95
N GLN A 129 13.03 -6.70 0.73
CA GLN A 129 12.83 -5.57 1.65
C GLN A 129 12.23 -6.03 2.98
N LEU A 130 11.21 -6.87 2.92
CA LEU A 130 10.54 -7.40 4.11
C LEU A 130 11.47 -8.28 4.96
N ALA A 131 12.35 -9.06 4.33
CA ALA A 131 13.34 -9.89 5.04
C ALA A 131 14.38 -9.08 5.83
N LYS A 132 14.56 -7.78 5.53
CA LYS A 132 15.46 -6.89 6.28
C LYS A 132 14.83 -6.35 7.57
N LEU A 133 13.54 -6.50 7.76
CA LEU A 133 12.85 -6.02 8.95
C LEU A 133 13.28 -6.86 10.17
N LYS A 134 13.65 -6.17 11.25
CA LYS A 134 14.32 -6.76 12.42
C LYS A 134 13.59 -7.95 13.03
N ASN A 135 12.27 -7.97 12.96
CA ASN A 135 11.45 -9.01 13.61
C ASN A 135 10.89 -10.05 12.63
N VAL A 136 11.25 -9.97 11.35
CA VAL A 136 10.84 -10.94 10.33
C VAL A 136 11.81 -12.11 10.35
N LEU A 137 11.28 -13.31 10.55
CA LEU A 137 12.02 -14.57 10.60
C LEU A 137 12.04 -15.26 9.24
N ALA A 138 10.91 -15.16 8.52
CA ALA A 138 10.77 -15.68 7.17
C ALA A 138 9.74 -14.85 6.40
N VAL A 139 9.88 -14.80 5.08
CA VAL A 139 8.97 -14.11 4.18
C VAL A 139 8.77 -14.89 2.89
N ARG A 140 7.52 -14.94 2.44
CA ARG A 140 7.17 -15.46 1.12
C ARG A 140 6.20 -14.48 0.47
N VAL A 141 6.51 -14.03 -0.75
CA VAL A 141 5.66 -13.13 -1.54
C VAL A 141 5.16 -13.86 -2.77
N VAL A 142 3.86 -13.76 -3.04
CA VAL A 142 3.20 -14.34 -4.21
C VAL A 142 2.26 -13.31 -4.84
N ARG A 143 2.15 -13.33 -6.17
CA ARG A 143 1.09 -12.59 -6.86
C ARG A 143 -0.23 -13.32 -6.67
N MET A 144 -1.25 -12.57 -6.28
CA MET A 144 -2.60 -13.11 -6.05
C MET A 144 -3.49 -12.87 -7.26
N PRO A 145 -4.46 -13.79 -7.55
CA PRO A 145 -5.55 -13.46 -8.43
C PRO A 145 -6.35 -12.28 -7.86
N PHE A 146 -6.60 -11.28 -8.70
CA PHE A 146 -7.43 -10.13 -8.34
C PHE A 146 -8.32 -9.79 -9.54
N PRO A 147 -9.61 -9.50 -9.35
CA PRO A 147 -10.48 -9.14 -10.46
C PRO A 147 -9.97 -7.85 -11.12
N PRO A 148 -10.18 -7.69 -12.44
CA PRO A 148 -9.83 -6.46 -13.12
C PRO A 148 -10.43 -5.25 -12.39
N THR A 149 -9.57 -4.31 -12.00
CA THR A 149 -9.92 -3.14 -11.20
C THR A 149 -9.26 -1.93 -11.81
N GLY A 150 -10.06 -1.00 -12.32
CA GLY A 150 -9.55 0.11 -13.13
C GLY A 150 -8.99 -0.34 -14.48
N SER A 151 -8.09 0.46 -15.04
CA SER A 151 -7.41 0.15 -16.31
C SER A 151 -6.25 -0.83 -16.14
N VAL A 152 -5.65 -0.87 -14.96
CA VAL A 152 -4.57 -1.79 -14.55
C VAL A 152 -4.76 -2.20 -13.11
N SER A 153 -4.43 -3.45 -12.75
CA SER A 153 -4.46 -3.89 -11.36
C SER A 153 -3.59 -5.11 -11.08
N ALA A 154 -3.03 -5.17 -9.87
CA ALA A 154 -2.31 -6.33 -9.35
C ALA A 154 -2.34 -6.36 -7.83
N VAL A 155 -2.25 -7.58 -7.28
CA VAL A 155 -2.10 -7.80 -5.84
C VAL A 155 -0.95 -8.75 -5.58
N TYR A 156 -0.13 -8.41 -4.59
CA TYR A 156 0.90 -9.30 -4.05
C TYR A 156 0.64 -9.52 -2.57
N ARG A 157 0.68 -10.77 -2.15
CA ARG A 157 0.57 -11.16 -0.73
C ARG A 157 1.91 -11.61 -0.21
N ALA A 158 2.37 -10.96 0.84
CA ALA A 158 3.46 -11.43 1.66
C ALA A 158 2.91 -12.20 2.87
N VAL A 159 3.45 -13.38 3.12
CA VAL A 159 3.27 -14.14 4.35
C VAL A 159 4.54 -13.97 5.17
N LEU A 160 4.41 -13.41 6.36
CA LEU A 160 5.52 -13.01 7.22
C LEU A 160 5.47 -13.82 8.52
N ASP A 161 6.48 -14.64 8.75
CA ASP A 161 6.70 -15.18 10.10
C ASP A 161 7.49 -14.16 10.91
N VAL A 162 6.93 -13.75 12.03
CA VAL A 162 7.46 -12.64 12.83
C VAL A 162 7.69 -13.05 14.28
N GLN A 163 8.74 -12.47 14.89
CA GLN A 163 8.95 -12.54 16.33
C GLN A 163 8.25 -11.37 17.01
N THR A 164 7.35 -11.67 17.93
CA THR A 164 6.67 -10.67 18.75
C THR A 164 7.07 -10.82 20.21
N PRO A 165 6.80 -9.84 21.08
CA PRO A 165 7.01 -9.99 22.52
C PRO A 165 6.25 -11.17 23.15
N ARG A 166 5.21 -11.67 22.47
CA ARG A 166 4.38 -12.81 22.92
C ARG A 166 4.77 -14.15 22.29
N GLY A 167 5.83 -14.18 21.49
CA GLY A 167 6.29 -15.37 20.77
C GLY A 167 6.21 -15.19 19.25
N ARG A 168 6.26 -16.29 18.53
CA ARG A 168 6.16 -16.30 17.07
C ARG A 168 4.72 -16.15 16.62
N GLY A 169 4.52 -15.42 15.53
CA GLY A 169 3.24 -15.25 14.85
C GLY A 169 3.41 -15.17 13.35
N THR A 170 2.30 -15.26 12.62
CA THR A 170 2.28 -15.09 11.16
C THR A 170 1.34 -13.94 10.81
N LEU A 171 1.84 -12.99 10.02
CA LEU A 171 1.10 -11.87 9.46
C LEU A 171 0.98 -12.02 7.95
N LEU A 172 -0.07 -11.43 7.41
CA LEU A 172 -0.23 -11.17 5.99
C LEU A 172 0.02 -9.68 5.72
N SER A 173 0.70 -9.38 4.63
CA SER A 173 0.81 -8.02 4.11
C SER A 173 0.47 -8.05 2.63
N ASP A 174 -0.69 -7.49 2.27
CA ASP A 174 -1.14 -7.43 0.90
C ASP A 174 -0.85 -6.05 0.32
N TYR A 175 -0.26 -6.05 -0.86
CA TYR A 175 0.07 -4.87 -1.65
C TYR A 175 -0.87 -4.84 -2.85
N VAL A 176 -1.76 -3.86 -2.86
CA VAL A 176 -2.78 -3.70 -3.90
C VAL A 176 -2.45 -2.48 -4.74
N PHE A 177 -2.25 -2.71 -6.03
CA PHE A 177 -1.94 -1.68 -7.02
C PHE A 177 -3.05 -1.62 -8.06
N PHE A 178 -3.57 -0.45 -8.37
CA PHE A 178 -4.46 -0.26 -9.52
C PHE A 178 -4.45 1.19 -9.99
N GLY A 179 -4.82 1.39 -11.26
CA GLY A 179 -4.89 2.70 -11.89
C GLY A 179 -6.23 2.95 -12.58
N GLN A 180 -6.66 4.21 -12.59
CA GLN A 180 -7.83 4.68 -13.32
C GLN A 180 -7.59 6.08 -13.89
N GLY A 181 -7.59 6.20 -15.22
CA GLY A 181 -7.23 7.46 -15.88
C GLY A 181 -5.81 7.89 -15.47
N ARG A 182 -5.69 9.08 -14.88
CA ARG A 182 -4.41 9.64 -14.41
C ARG A 182 -4.08 9.31 -12.95
N VAL A 183 -4.90 8.54 -12.26
CA VAL A 183 -4.73 8.27 -10.82
C VAL A 183 -4.25 6.85 -10.63
N GLU A 184 -3.16 6.72 -9.88
CA GLU A 184 -2.65 5.46 -9.34
C GLU A 184 -2.98 5.35 -7.87
N TYR A 185 -3.31 4.15 -7.48
CA TYR A 185 -3.62 3.77 -6.11
C TYR A 185 -2.73 2.62 -5.70
N GLU A 186 -2.07 2.79 -4.59
CA GLU A 186 -1.44 1.72 -3.84
C GLU A 186 -2.02 1.68 -2.44
N PHE A 187 -2.34 0.51 -1.92
CA PHE A 187 -2.52 0.35 -0.50
C PHE A 187 -1.90 -0.96 -0.02
N THR A 188 -1.31 -0.88 1.16
CA THR A 188 -0.77 -2.02 1.88
C THR A 188 -1.68 -2.33 3.04
N LEU A 189 -2.17 -3.56 3.11
CA LEU A 189 -3.02 -4.02 4.21
C LEU A 189 -2.30 -5.10 5.01
N ILE A 190 -2.05 -4.84 6.29
CA ILE A 190 -1.44 -5.79 7.21
C ILE A 190 -2.54 -6.39 8.09
N ALA A 191 -2.54 -7.72 8.23
CA ALA A 191 -3.53 -8.47 8.97
C ALA A 191 -2.97 -9.76 9.58
N PRO A 192 -3.59 -10.33 10.62
CA PRO A 192 -3.24 -11.66 11.12
C PRO A 192 -3.62 -12.74 10.10
N LEU A 193 -2.89 -13.86 10.10
CA LEU A 193 -3.14 -15.00 9.19
C LEU A 193 -4.60 -15.47 9.20
N GLY A 194 -5.27 -15.43 10.36
CA GLY A 194 -6.68 -15.83 10.49
C GLY A 194 -7.69 -14.98 9.73
N ALA A 195 -7.28 -13.79 9.23
CA ALA A 195 -8.12 -12.92 8.40
C ALA A 195 -8.02 -13.22 6.89
N ARG A 196 -7.23 -14.20 6.49
CA ARG A 196 -6.84 -14.49 5.11
C ARG A 196 -8.02 -14.51 4.14
N ASP A 197 -9.11 -15.21 4.49
CA ASP A 197 -10.24 -15.41 3.60
C ASP A 197 -11.13 -14.17 3.44
N GLN A 198 -11.02 -13.23 4.37
CA GLN A 198 -11.76 -11.98 4.36
C GLN A 198 -11.00 -10.85 3.64
N LEU A 199 -9.66 -10.92 3.61
CA LEU A 199 -8.80 -9.88 3.06
C LEU A 199 -9.15 -9.54 1.61
N THR A 200 -9.17 -10.51 0.73
CA THR A 200 -9.40 -10.27 -0.71
C THR A 200 -10.75 -9.59 -0.98
N LYS A 201 -11.80 -9.97 -0.24
CA LYS A 201 -13.12 -9.31 -0.37
C LYS A 201 -13.09 -7.88 0.15
N PHE A 202 -12.38 -7.65 1.25
CA PHE A 202 -12.21 -6.34 1.84
C PHE A 202 -11.45 -5.41 0.89
N GLU A 203 -10.32 -5.84 0.34
CA GLU A 203 -9.52 -5.13 -0.65
C GLU A 203 -10.32 -4.77 -1.90
N GLN A 204 -11.08 -5.72 -2.43
CA GLN A 204 -11.97 -5.50 -3.57
C GLN A 204 -13.02 -4.44 -3.25
N GLY A 205 -13.62 -4.50 -2.06
CA GLY A 205 -14.59 -3.50 -1.58
C GLY A 205 -14.00 -2.09 -1.55
N LEU A 206 -12.80 -1.93 -0.98
CA LEU A 206 -12.11 -0.65 -0.93
C LEU A 206 -11.75 -0.12 -2.34
N ALA A 207 -11.21 -0.98 -3.20
CA ALA A 207 -10.87 -0.60 -4.57
C ALA A 207 -12.12 -0.16 -5.36
N GLN A 208 -13.26 -0.83 -5.20
CA GLN A 208 -14.53 -0.43 -5.82
C GLN A 208 -15.05 0.92 -5.29
N ILE A 209 -14.88 1.21 -4.01
CA ILE A 209 -15.22 2.53 -3.44
C ILE A 209 -14.40 3.63 -4.13
N LEU A 210 -13.10 3.44 -4.27
CA LEU A 210 -12.20 4.39 -4.90
C LEU A 210 -12.51 4.60 -6.39
N LEU A 211 -12.78 3.52 -7.14
CA LEU A 211 -13.17 3.62 -8.55
C LEU A 211 -14.47 4.39 -8.75
N ARG A 212 -15.51 4.12 -7.95
CA ARG A 212 -16.78 4.86 -8.04
C ARG A 212 -16.57 6.35 -7.74
N ARG A 213 -15.71 6.68 -6.78
CA ARG A 213 -15.38 8.07 -6.43
C ARG A 213 -14.65 8.78 -7.56
N SER A 214 -13.70 8.11 -8.21
CA SER A 214 -13.01 8.64 -9.39
C SER A 214 -13.97 8.89 -10.57
N ALA A 215 -14.92 7.97 -10.81
CA ALA A 215 -15.87 8.09 -11.91
C ALA A 215 -16.90 9.21 -11.69
N SER A 216 -17.26 9.51 -10.43
CA SER A 216 -18.22 10.59 -10.10
C SER A 216 -17.63 11.99 -10.17
N GLY A 217 -16.36 12.15 -10.51
CA GLY A 217 -15.68 13.46 -10.51
C GLY A 217 -15.54 14.12 -9.14
N THR A 218 -15.84 13.38 -8.06
CA THR A 218 -15.71 13.82 -6.65
C THR A 218 -14.33 13.47 -6.04
N ALA A 219 -13.42 13.00 -6.89
CA ALA A 219 -12.02 12.79 -6.55
C ALA A 219 -11.15 13.95 -7.04
#